data_dc4e7df2f5a29ab5d77b81bf400d4e97
#
_entry.id   dc4e7df2f5a29ab5d77b81bf400d4e97
#
_cell.length_a   1.000
_cell.length_b   1.000
_cell.length_c   1.000
_cell.angle_alpha   90.00
_cell.angle_beta   90.00
_cell.angle_gamma   90.00
#
_symmetry.space_group_name_H-M   'P 1'
#
loop_
_entity.id
_entity.type
_entity.pdbx_description
1 polymer ?
#
loop_
_entity_poly.entity_id
_entity_poly.type
_entity_poly.pdbx_seq_one_letter_code
_entity_poly.pdbx_strand_id
1 'polypeptide(L)'
;IQVWIARQFPDADLMPQDALTYAKALAVMSWCSSAIHPKLTQQARPERYCEIDGTSDNVRALGTTAMLALFALADQQLAGREWFFDHFTCADAYFYWCFRRGAQFHPDALKFEHCTRHMARMDERASVKKLLAFEAQVQAEFAQKESHEFIDKHHYFVGYAGYHLKPTSW
;
A
#
# COMPACT_ATOMS: atom_id res chain seq x y z
N ILE A 1 -0.10 -11.30 10.80
CA ILE A 1 0.69 -10.52 11.78
C ILE A 1 -0.17 -9.42 12.43
N GLN A 2 -0.86 -8.53 11.69
CA GLN A 2 -1.64 -7.41 12.26
C GLN A 2 -2.68 -7.87 13.28
N VAL A 3 -3.45 -8.92 12.97
CA VAL A 3 -4.44 -9.50 13.90
C VAL A 3 -3.79 -10.05 15.17
N TRP A 4 -2.62 -10.66 15.03
CA TRP A 4 -1.86 -11.15 16.18
C TRP A 4 -1.41 -9.98 17.07
N ILE A 5 -0.87 -8.90 16.47
CA ILE A 5 -0.50 -7.69 17.22
C ILE A 5 -1.72 -7.12 17.97
N ALA A 6 -2.86 -6.99 17.29
CA ALA A 6 -4.09 -6.48 17.91
C ALA A 6 -4.52 -7.31 19.13
N ARG A 7 -4.30 -8.63 19.10
CA ARG A 7 -4.60 -9.52 20.22
C ARG A 7 -3.58 -9.42 21.36
N GLN A 8 -2.31 -9.11 21.05
CA GLN A 8 -1.28 -8.91 22.09
C GLN A 8 -1.45 -7.57 22.82
N PHE A 9 -2.04 -6.58 22.18
CA PHE A 9 -2.22 -5.23 22.69
C PHE A 9 -3.71 -4.82 22.62
N PRO A 10 -4.60 -5.45 23.42
CA PRO A 10 -6.04 -5.20 23.34
C PRO A 10 -6.40 -3.74 23.66
N ASP A 11 -5.67 -3.09 24.58
CA ASP A 11 -5.89 -1.69 24.95
C ASP A 11 -5.60 -0.69 23.80
N ALA A 12 -4.91 -1.13 22.75
CA ALA A 12 -4.65 -0.31 21.59
C ALA A 12 -5.83 -0.26 20.59
N ASP A 13 -6.86 -1.06 20.84
CA ASP A 13 -8.13 -1.13 20.10
C ASP A 13 -7.95 -1.15 18.56
N LEU A 14 -7.04 -2.03 18.11
CA LEU A 14 -6.66 -2.12 16.70
C LEU A 14 -7.62 -2.97 15.84
N MET A 15 -8.62 -3.60 16.45
CA MET A 15 -9.66 -4.38 15.79
C MET A 15 -10.99 -4.18 16.52
N PRO A 16 -12.12 -4.14 15.78
CA PRO A 16 -13.45 -4.06 16.40
C PRO A 16 -13.69 -5.23 17.38
N GLN A 17 -14.45 -4.96 18.45
CA GLN A 17 -14.67 -5.95 19.50
C GLN A 17 -15.89 -6.86 19.22
N ASP A 18 -16.92 -6.35 18.53
CA ASP A 18 -18.05 -7.17 18.16
C ASP A 18 -17.72 -8.08 16.97
N ALA A 19 -18.28 -9.30 17.01
CA ALA A 19 -17.93 -10.35 16.06
C ALA A 19 -18.24 -10.00 14.59
N LEU A 20 -19.32 -9.26 14.34
CA LEU A 20 -19.71 -8.90 12.97
C LEU A 20 -18.77 -7.83 12.38
N THR A 21 -18.49 -6.77 13.14
CA THR A 21 -17.59 -5.70 12.70
C THR A 21 -16.14 -6.21 12.62
N TYR A 22 -15.75 -7.10 13.53
CA TYR A 22 -14.47 -7.81 13.44
C TYR A 22 -14.34 -8.59 12.13
N ALA A 23 -15.36 -9.36 11.75
CA ALA A 23 -15.37 -10.10 10.48
C ALA A 23 -15.30 -9.15 9.28
N LYS A 24 -15.98 -8.01 9.32
CA LYS A 24 -15.90 -6.96 8.28
C LYS A 24 -14.49 -6.36 8.19
N ALA A 25 -13.81 -6.12 9.31
CA ALA A 25 -12.44 -5.64 9.33
C ALA A 25 -11.48 -6.65 8.68
N LEU A 26 -11.64 -7.94 9.00
CA LEU A 26 -10.91 -9.01 8.32
C LEU A 26 -11.19 -9.05 6.80
N ALA A 27 -12.44 -8.82 6.39
CA ALA A 27 -12.80 -8.77 4.97
C ALA A 27 -12.11 -7.61 4.24
N VAL A 28 -12.05 -6.40 4.83
CA VAL A 28 -11.30 -5.27 4.27
C VAL A 28 -9.81 -5.60 4.16
N MET A 29 -9.21 -6.17 5.20
CA MET A 29 -7.81 -6.56 5.18
C MET A 29 -7.52 -7.64 4.12
N SER A 30 -8.41 -8.62 4.00
CA SER A 30 -8.34 -9.67 2.96
C SER A 30 -8.46 -9.07 1.57
N TRP A 31 -9.40 -8.14 1.38
CA TRP A 31 -9.56 -7.41 0.12
C TRP A 31 -8.31 -6.61 -0.26
N CYS A 32 -7.69 -5.91 0.71
CA CYS A 32 -6.40 -5.26 0.49
C CYS A 32 -5.33 -6.25 -0.01
N SER A 33 -5.22 -7.43 0.63
CA SER A 33 -4.18 -8.41 0.30
C SER A 33 -4.44 -9.18 -0.99
N SER A 34 -5.70 -9.51 -1.30
CA SER A 34 -6.05 -10.38 -2.43
C SER A 34 -6.45 -9.61 -3.70
N ALA A 35 -6.95 -8.38 -3.57
CA ALA A 35 -7.39 -7.59 -4.71
C ALA A 35 -6.45 -6.40 -4.99
N ILE A 36 -6.19 -5.52 -4.02
CA ILE A 36 -5.42 -4.30 -4.26
C ILE A 36 -3.92 -4.60 -4.40
N HIS A 37 -3.33 -5.30 -3.44
CA HIS A 37 -1.89 -5.60 -3.42
C HIS A 37 -1.38 -6.27 -4.71
N PRO A 38 -2.08 -7.25 -5.32
CA PRO A 38 -1.66 -7.81 -6.60
C PRO A 38 -1.60 -6.78 -7.73
N LYS A 39 -2.47 -5.75 -7.71
CA LYS A 39 -2.43 -4.68 -8.72
C LYS A 39 -1.24 -3.75 -8.53
N LEU A 40 -0.85 -3.50 -7.28
CA LEU A 40 0.41 -2.81 -6.98
C LEU A 40 1.63 -3.62 -7.45
N THR A 41 1.58 -4.95 -7.30
CA THR A 41 2.62 -5.84 -7.81
C THR A 41 2.71 -5.80 -9.33
N GLN A 42 1.59 -5.71 -10.06
CA GLN A 42 1.59 -5.51 -11.52
C GLN A 42 2.29 -4.21 -11.95
N GLN A 43 2.21 -3.15 -11.12
CA GLN A 43 2.96 -1.92 -11.37
C GLN A 43 4.47 -2.12 -11.14
N ALA A 44 4.81 -2.72 -10.01
CA ALA A 44 6.20 -2.87 -9.56
C ALA A 44 6.97 -3.95 -10.35
N ARG A 45 6.30 -5.05 -10.66
CA ARG A 45 6.89 -6.30 -11.18
C ARG A 45 6.01 -6.92 -12.26
N PRO A 46 5.80 -6.24 -13.42
CA PRO A 46 4.95 -6.74 -14.49
C PRO A 46 5.43 -8.07 -15.06
N GLU A 47 6.75 -8.31 -15.05
CA GLU A 47 7.38 -9.55 -15.50
C GLU A 47 6.92 -10.80 -14.75
N ARG A 48 6.38 -10.66 -13.54
CA ARG A 48 5.78 -11.76 -12.78
C ARG A 48 4.43 -12.23 -13.32
N TYR A 49 3.83 -11.44 -14.20
CA TYR A 49 2.50 -11.71 -14.77
C TYR A 49 2.54 -12.14 -16.23
N CYS A 50 3.62 -11.83 -16.94
CA CYS A 50 3.84 -12.26 -18.32
C CYS A 50 5.33 -12.26 -18.64
N GLU A 51 5.83 -13.41 -19.12
CA GLU A 51 7.24 -13.61 -19.48
C GLU A 51 7.54 -13.25 -20.94
N ILE A 52 6.53 -12.83 -21.71
CA ILE A 52 6.69 -12.44 -23.11
C ILE A 52 7.31 -11.03 -23.16
N ASP A 53 8.41 -10.89 -23.86
CA ASP A 53 9.08 -9.63 -24.06
C ASP A 53 8.15 -8.54 -24.63
N GLY A 54 8.31 -7.32 -24.13
CA GLY A 54 7.53 -6.16 -24.59
C GLY A 54 6.10 -6.06 -24.03
N THR A 55 5.66 -7.00 -23.16
CA THR A 55 4.30 -6.97 -22.59
C THR A 55 4.16 -6.18 -21.29
N SER A 56 5.26 -5.78 -20.67
CA SER A 56 5.28 -5.11 -19.37
C SER A 56 4.37 -3.88 -19.28
N ASP A 57 4.35 -3.05 -20.31
CA ASP A 57 3.53 -1.84 -20.32
C ASP A 57 2.04 -2.16 -20.39
N ASN A 58 1.66 -3.21 -21.13
CA ASN A 58 0.27 -3.68 -21.16
C ASN A 58 -0.16 -4.24 -19.78
N VAL A 59 0.71 -5.01 -19.12
CA VAL A 59 0.44 -5.53 -17.77
C VAL A 59 0.26 -4.37 -16.78
N ARG A 60 1.11 -3.35 -16.84
CA ARG A 60 0.96 -2.13 -16.01
C ARG A 60 -0.34 -1.40 -16.30
N ALA A 61 -0.69 -1.19 -17.57
CA ALA A 61 -1.92 -0.49 -17.94
C ALA A 61 -3.18 -1.20 -17.42
N LEU A 62 -3.23 -2.53 -17.55
CA LEU A 62 -4.31 -3.35 -17.00
C LEU A 62 -4.34 -3.28 -15.46
N GLY A 63 -3.17 -3.34 -14.83
CA GLY A 63 -3.02 -3.18 -13.39
C GLY A 63 -3.50 -1.82 -12.90
N THR A 64 -3.15 -0.73 -13.60
CA THR A 64 -3.61 0.63 -13.30
C THR A 64 -5.13 0.73 -13.34
N THR A 65 -5.74 0.28 -14.43
CA THR A 65 -7.20 0.32 -14.59
C THR A 65 -7.91 -0.41 -13.45
N ALA A 66 -7.46 -1.62 -13.13
CA ALA A 66 -8.03 -2.40 -12.05
C ALA A 66 -7.77 -1.77 -10.65
N MET A 67 -6.58 -1.22 -10.41
CA MET A 67 -6.24 -0.53 -9.17
C MET A 67 -7.13 0.69 -8.93
N LEU A 68 -7.31 1.53 -9.93
CA LEU A 68 -8.17 2.72 -9.82
C LEU A 68 -9.63 2.34 -9.58
N ALA A 69 -10.13 1.27 -10.21
CA ALA A 69 -11.48 0.76 -9.95
C ALA A 69 -11.65 0.28 -8.48
N LEU A 70 -10.63 -0.36 -7.91
CA LEU A 70 -10.64 -0.76 -6.50
C LEU A 70 -10.60 0.46 -5.57
N PHE A 71 -9.82 1.49 -5.90
CA PHE A 71 -9.81 2.74 -5.11
C PHE A 71 -11.14 3.49 -5.19
N ALA A 72 -11.84 3.45 -6.33
CA ALA A 72 -13.18 4.01 -6.43
C ALA A 72 -14.17 3.33 -5.45
N LEU A 73 -14.08 2.00 -5.29
CA LEU A 73 -14.87 1.26 -4.29
C LEU A 73 -14.49 1.65 -2.86
N ALA A 74 -13.20 1.81 -2.57
CA ALA A 74 -12.74 2.28 -1.25
C ALA A 74 -13.25 3.69 -0.95
N ASP A 75 -13.20 4.58 -1.95
CA ASP A 75 -13.66 5.95 -1.82
C ASP A 75 -15.13 6.03 -1.45
N GLN A 76 -15.97 5.20 -2.06
CA GLN A 76 -17.39 5.07 -1.70
C GLN A 76 -17.57 4.57 -0.26
N GLN A 77 -16.77 3.60 0.19
CA GLN A 77 -16.86 3.08 1.56
C GLN A 77 -16.42 4.11 2.61
N LEU A 78 -15.49 4.99 2.27
CA LEU A 78 -14.97 6.06 3.14
C LEU A 78 -15.83 7.34 3.07
N ALA A 79 -16.85 7.40 2.21
CA ALA A 79 -17.70 8.57 2.08
C ALA A 79 -18.39 8.89 3.41
N GLY A 80 -18.18 10.11 3.91
CA GLY A 80 -18.73 10.57 5.18
C GLY A 80 -18.12 9.93 6.43
N ARG A 81 -17.00 9.22 6.29
CA ARG A 81 -16.33 8.53 7.40
C ARG A 81 -14.88 9.01 7.56
N GLU A 82 -14.38 8.90 8.77
CA GLU A 82 -12.96 9.11 9.06
C GLU A 82 -12.14 7.85 8.82
N TRP A 83 -12.68 6.69 9.19
CA TRP A 83 -12.08 5.36 9.12
C TRP A 83 -13.06 4.38 8.48
N PHE A 84 -12.58 3.20 8.09
CA PHE A 84 -13.47 2.14 7.60
C PHE A 84 -14.54 1.72 8.61
N PHE A 85 -14.24 1.91 9.90
CA PHE A 85 -15.13 1.63 11.01
C PHE A 85 -15.31 2.90 11.86
N ASP A 86 -15.80 2.76 13.08
CA ASP A 86 -16.03 3.86 14.03
C ASP A 86 -14.74 4.47 14.59
N HIS A 87 -13.64 3.72 14.54
CA HIS A 87 -12.29 4.14 14.95
C HIS A 87 -11.23 3.57 14.03
N PHE A 88 -9.98 4.01 14.21
CA PHE A 88 -8.82 3.48 13.49
C PHE A 88 -8.57 2.01 13.81
N THR A 89 -8.40 1.18 12.77
CA THR A 89 -8.12 -0.27 12.89
C THR A 89 -6.96 -0.70 12.00
N CYS A 90 -6.57 -1.96 12.11
CA CYS A 90 -5.60 -2.59 11.21
C CYS A 90 -6.04 -2.54 9.72
N ALA A 91 -7.34 -2.47 9.45
CA ALA A 91 -7.86 -2.31 8.09
C ALA A 91 -7.43 -0.98 7.48
N ASP A 92 -7.51 0.11 8.26
CA ASP A 92 -7.06 1.44 7.85
C ASP A 92 -5.55 1.48 7.61
N ALA A 93 -4.77 0.84 8.47
CA ALA A 93 -3.33 0.76 8.32
C ALA A 93 -2.92 0.03 7.03
N TYR A 94 -3.60 -1.09 6.70
CA TYR A 94 -3.28 -1.83 5.48
C TYR A 94 -3.75 -1.09 4.23
N PHE A 95 -4.97 -0.52 4.25
CA PHE A 95 -5.46 0.28 3.14
C PHE A 95 -4.60 1.51 2.89
N TYR A 96 -4.17 2.22 3.94
CA TYR A 96 -3.25 3.36 3.82
C TYR A 96 -2.00 2.99 3.04
N TRP A 97 -1.35 1.87 3.39
CA TRP A 97 -0.18 1.41 2.66
C TRP A 97 -0.51 1.16 1.18
N CYS A 98 -1.62 0.47 0.91
CA CYS A 98 -2.05 0.20 -0.46
C CYS A 98 -2.31 1.48 -1.25
N PHE A 99 -3.07 2.41 -0.68
CA PHE A 99 -3.47 3.65 -1.36
C PHE A 99 -2.28 4.57 -1.60
N ARG A 100 -1.46 4.80 -0.57
CA ARG A 100 -0.22 5.59 -0.67
C ARG A 100 0.69 5.02 -1.75
N ARG A 101 0.82 3.72 -1.82
CA ARG A 101 1.62 3.04 -2.83
C ARG A 101 1.03 3.20 -4.23
N GLY A 102 -0.26 3.05 -4.36
CA GLY A 102 -0.97 3.27 -5.63
C GLY A 102 -0.84 4.70 -6.14
N ALA A 103 -0.91 5.68 -5.26
CA ALA A 103 -0.71 7.10 -5.60
C ALA A 103 0.72 7.41 -6.09
N GLN A 104 1.71 6.67 -5.60
CA GLN A 104 3.09 6.76 -6.11
C GLN A 104 3.22 6.20 -7.54
N PHE A 105 2.45 5.17 -7.88
CA PHE A 105 2.45 4.60 -9.22
C PHE A 105 1.66 5.44 -10.22
N HIS A 106 0.51 5.98 -9.79
CA HIS A 106 -0.37 6.70 -10.69
C HIS A 106 -1.08 7.87 -9.99
N PRO A 107 -0.84 9.12 -10.43
CA PRO A 107 -1.37 10.31 -9.77
C PRO A 107 -2.91 10.40 -9.79
N ASP A 108 -3.58 9.71 -10.72
CA ASP A 108 -5.05 9.66 -10.76
C ASP A 108 -5.68 9.01 -9.52
N ALA A 109 -4.92 8.24 -8.74
CA ALA A 109 -5.36 7.76 -7.44
C ALA A 109 -5.75 8.91 -6.50
N LEU A 110 -5.06 10.04 -6.57
CA LEU A 110 -5.33 11.22 -5.73
C LEU A 110 -6.65 11.94 -6.08
N LYS A 111 -7.32 11.59 -7.17
CA LYS A 111 -8.65 12.09 -7.52
C LYS A 111 -9.76 11.51 -6.62
N PHE A 112 -9.50 10.40 -5.94
CA PHE A 112 -10.41 9.81 -4.96
C PHE A 112 -10.34 10.59 -3.65
N GLU A 113 -11.29 11.50 -3.46
CA GLU A 113 -11.27 12.52 -2.41
C GLU A 113 -11.27 11.91 -1.00
N HIS A 114 -12.14 10.92 -0.75
CA HIS A 114 -12.27 10.30 0.56
C HIS A 114 -11.04 9.45 0.91
N CYS A 115 -10.48 8.72 -0.07
CA CYS A 115 -9.22 8.00 0.09
C CYS A 115 -8.05 8.96 0.36
N THR A 116 -7.99 10.08 -0.34
CA THR A 116 -6.96 11.11 -0.16
C THR A 116 -7.06 11.76 1.22
N ARG A 117 -8.28 12.05 1.70
CA ARG A 117 -8.50 12.56 3.07
C ARG A 117 -8.13 11.51 4.13
N HIS A 118 -8.45 10.24 3.89
CA HIS A 118 -8.03 9.15 4.77
C HIS A 118 -6.49 9.06 4.83
N MET A 119 -5.80 9.11 3.69
CA MET A 119 -4.34 9.11 3.63
C MET A 119 -3.75 10.30 4.41
N ALA A 120 -4.26 11.51 4.20
CA ALA A 120 -3.78 12.70 4.91
C ALA A 120 -3.96 12.56 6.44
N ARG A 121 -5.10 12.00 6.90
CA ARG A 121 -5.33 11.72 8.32
C ARG A 121 -4.35 10.68 8.87
N MET A 122 -4.03 9.66 8.08
CA MET A 122 -3.02 8.67 8.44
C MET A 122 -1.63 9.30 8.58
N ASP A 123 -1.25 10.20 7.68
CA ASP A 123 0.04 10.91 7.70
C ASP A 123 0.23 11.75 8.98
N GLU A 124 -0.86 12.23 9.57
CA GLU A 124 -0.82 12.99 10.84
C GLU A 124 -0.60 12.12 12.08
N ARG A 125 -0.76 10.82 12.00
CA ARG A 125 -0.54 9.91 13.15
C ARG A 125 0.94 9.85 13.52
N ALA A 126 1.23 9.95 14.82
CA ALA A 126 2.61 9.92 15.31
C ALA A 126 3.39 8.65 14.89
N SER A 127 2.72 7.49 14.88
CA SER A 127 3.31 6.24 14.42
C SER A 127 3.65 6.25 12.93
N VAL A 128 2.82 6.87 12.10
CA VAL A 128 3.03 7.01 10.65
C VAL A 128 4.15 8.00 10.38
N LYS A 129 4.17 9.17 11.04
CA LYS A 129 5.29 10.13 10.95
C LYS A 129 6.63 9.48 11.28
N LYS A 130 6.67 8.66 12.34
CA LYS A 130 7.87 7.89 12.70
C LYS A 130 8.26 6.88 11.62
N LEU A 131 7.30 6.17 11.05
CA LEU A 131 7.53 5.22 9.95
C LEU A 131 8.07 5.94 8.72
N LEU A 132 7.46 7.05 8.31
CA LEU A 132 7.89 7.82 7.13
C LEU A 132 9.30 8.39 7.29
N ALA A 133 9.64 8.87 8.50
CA ALA A 133 11.00 9.33 8.80
C ALA A 133 12.03 8.17 8.70
N PHE A 134 11.67 6.99 9.20
CA PHE A 134 12.49 5.79 9.06
C PHE A 134 12.65 5.36 7.61
N GLU A 135 11.58 5.34 6.82
CA GLU A 135 11.64 5.06 5.38
C GLU A 135 12.57 6.03 4.66
N ALA A 136 12.48 7.33 4.95
CA ALA A 136 13.34 8.34 4.35
C ALA A 136 14.82 8.13 4.71
N GLN A 137 15.12 7.77 5.97
CA GLN A 137 16.47 7.45 6.39
C GLN A 137 17.01 6.23 5.63
N VAL A 138 16.24 5.15 5.56
CA VAL A 138 16.62 3.92 4.84
C VAL A 138 16.88 4.22 3.36
N GLN A 139 16.01 5.03 2.72
CA GLN A 139 16.20 5.44 1.32
C GLN A 139 17.51 6.23 1.13
N ALA A 140 17.80 7.16 2.04
CA ALA A 140 19.05 7.93 1.98
C ALA A 140 20.30 7.04 2.14
N GLU A 141 20.24 6.07 3.07
CA GLU A 141 21.32 5.10 3.27
C GLU A 141 21.56 4.23 2.04
N PHE A 142 20.49 3.76 1.37
CA PHE A 142 20.57 2.99 0.14
C PHE A 142 21.14 3.83 -1.02
N ALA A 143 20.70 5.08 -1.16
CA ALA A 143 21.22 5.98 -2.19
C ALA A 143 22.71 6.27 -2.02
N GLN A 144 23.21 6.31 -0.78
CA GLN A 144 24.64 6.51 -0.50
C GLN A 144 25.49 5.25 -0.74
N LYS A 145 24.87 4.08 -0.55
CA LYS A 145 25.55 2.79 -0.70
C LYS A 145 25.59 2.29 -2.13
N GLU A 146 25.57 3.13 -3.16
CA GLU A 146 25.59 2.75 -4.58
C GLU A 146 26.53 1.58 -4.95
N SER A 147 26.41 0.46 -4.23
CA SER A 147 26.99 -0.78 -4.67
C SER A 147 25.93 -1.55 -5.45
N HIS A 148 26.06 -1.58 -6.76
CA HIS A 148 25.27 -2.41 -7.65
C HIS A 148 25.15 -3.85 -7.14
N GLU A 149 26.14 -4.33 -6.42
CA GLU A 149 26.20 -5.67 -5.82
C GLU A 149 25.18 -5.90 -4.70
N PHE A 150 24.82 -4.87 -3.94
CA PHE A 150 23.79 -4.96 -2.90
C PHE A 150 22.38 -4.94 -3.50
N ILE A 151 22.17 -4.16 -4.55
CA ILE A 151 20.91 -4.05 -5.30
C ILE A 151 20.58 -5.40 -5.94
N ASP A 152 21.54 -6.07 -6.56
CA ASP A 152 21.36 -7.37 -7.21
C ASP A 152 21.00 -8.50 -6.23
N LYS A 153 21.58 -8.50 -5.04
CA LYS A 153 21.33 -9.54 -4.03
C LYS A 153 20.03 -9.36 -3.24
N HIS A 154 19.48 -8.14 -3.18
CA HIS A 154 18.36 -7.77 -2.32
C HIS A 154 17.17 -7.15 -3.07
N HIS A 155 16.93 -7.57 -4.28
CA HIS A 155 15.86 -7.12 -5.18
C HIS A 155 14.48 -6.91 -4.52
N TYR A 156 14.15 -7.69 -3.48
CA TYR A 156 12.90 -7.54 -2.74
C TYR A 156 12.80 -6.25 -1.92
N PHE A 157 13.93 -5.71 -1.46
CA PHE A 157 13.94 -4.52 -0.61
C PHE A 157 13.99 -3.23 -1.44
N VAL A 158 14.79 -3.21 -2.51
CA VAL A 158 15.00 -2.02 -3.34
C VAL A 158 13.77 -1.64 -4.16
N GLY A 159 12.94 -2.61 -4.55
CA GLY A 159 11.65 -2.34 -5.19
C GLY A 159 10.71 -1.44 -4.37
N TYR A 160 10.99 -1.26 -3.07
CA TYR A 160 10.22 -0.36 -2.20
C TYR A 160 10.80 1.04 -2.07
N ALA A 161 12.10 1.21 -2.29
CA ALA A 161 12.79 2.49 -2.07
C ALA A 161 12.95 3.31 -3.35
N GLY A 162 12.93 2.72 -4.54
CA GLY A 162 13.45 3.36 -5.73
C GLY A 162 12.53 3.39 -6.93
N TYR A 163 11.42 4.14 -6.87
CA TYR A 163 10.58 4.37 -8.05
C TYR A 163 11.06 5.46 -8.99
N HIS A 164 12.22 6.03 -8.75
CA HIS A 164 12.97 6.84 -9.72
C HIS A 164 14.05 6.02 -10.43
N LEU A 165 14.05 4.71 -10.28
CA LEU A 165 14.97 3.87 -11.02
C LEU A 165 14.59 3.91 -12.50
N LYS A 166 15.52 4.45 -13.28
CA LYS A 166 15.47 4.47 -14.74
C LYS A 166 15.04 3.10 -15.25
N PRO A 167 14.20 3.04 -16.30
CA PRO A 167 13.77 1.79 -16.92
C PRO A 167 14.91 1.20 -17.77
N THR A 168 16.06 0.97 -17.19
CA THR A 168 17.17 0.39 -17.90
C THR A 168 17.76 -0.74 -17.11
N SER A 169 17.72 -1.90 -17.72
CA SER A 169 18.37 -3.14 -17.30
C SER A 169 17.69 -3.86 -16.13
N TRP A 170 16.69 -4.54 -16.47
CA TRP A 170 16.29 -5.78 -15.80
C TRP A 170 16.58 -6.94 -16.74
#